data_f9ff3851b3c4205d7db49dd667407a17
#
_entry.id   f9ff3851b3c4205d7db49dd667407a17
#
_cell.length_a   1.000
_cell.length_b   1.000
_cell.length_c   1.000
_cell.angle_alpha   90.00
_cell.angle_beta   90.00
_cell.angle_gamma   90.00
#
_symmetry.space_group_name_H-M   'P 1'
#
loop_
_entity.id
_entity.type
_entity.pdbx_description
1 polymer ?
#
loop_
_entity_poly.entity_id
_entity_poly.type
_entity_poly.pdbx_seq_one_letter_code
_entity_poly.pdbx_strand_id
1 'polypeptide(L)'
;MEKVLICPVCGAPLARQGGSYVCPGRHTFDRARQGYTNLLLRPAGQHGDNREMILARRAFLESGAYAPLKDAICTAARRLAPGAETFLDAGCGEGYYGEAVLTALPHAAGYGIDISREALRVAGRRETVVSGRFSLFVAGVYEMPFADRSFDLLLNVFAPLATEEYRRVLRPGGVLLMAIPDRRHLFEMKEVLYDTPRENEVADFALDGFTFLGAEPVKSSFTLTGREQIRALFSMTPYFYRTPEAGRQRLDALDRLEVTAEFLLLSYRVGEIQTGA
;
A
#
# COMPACT_ATOMS: atom_id res chain seq x y z
N MET A 1 5.78 -25.60 3.53
CA MET A 1 5.15 -24.27 3.65
C MET A 1 6.16 -23.28 4.20
N GLU A 2 6.46 -22.29 3.45
CA GLU A 2 7.59 -21.38 3.64
C GLU A 2 7.51 -20.58 4.94
N LYS A 3 8.67 -20.42 5.56
CA LYS A 3 8.91 -19.67 6.78
C LYS A 3 8.98 -18.15 6.48
N VAL A 4 7.99 -17.62 5.74
CA VAL A 4 7.96 -16.20 5.37
C VAL A 4 7.74 -15.31 6.59
N LEU A 5 6.85 -15.73 7.50
CA LEU A 5 6.46 -14.95 8.66
C LEU A 5 7.35 -15.29 9.86
N ILE A 6 7.87 -14.27 10.55
CA ILE A 6 8.67 -14.40 11.77
C ILE A 6 7.98 -13.77 12.97
N CYS A 7 8.29 -14.29 14.14
CA CYS A 7 7.78 -13.80 15.41
C CYS A 7 8.39 -12.42 15.73
N PRO A 8 7.60 -11.37 15.92
CA PRO A 8 8.14 -10.04 16.23
C PRO A 8 8.79 -9.95 17.62
N VAL A 9 8.61 -10.98 18.48
CA VAL A 9 9.21 -11.02 19.82
C VAL A 9 10.59 -11.68 19.81
N CYS A 10 10.76 -12.78 19.05
CA CYS A 10 11.99 -13.60 19.13
C CYS A 10 12.61 -13.93 17.76
N GLY A 11 12.08 -13.43 16.66
CA GLY A 11 12.59 -13.68 15.30
C GLY A 11 12.40 -15.11 14.77
N ALA A 12 11.91 -16.06 15.58
CA ALA A 12 11.69 -17.43 15.14
C ALA A 12 10.53 -17.53 14.15
N PRO A 13 10.52 -18.53 13.25
CA PRO A 13 9.43 -18.70 12.29
C PRO A 13 8.07 -18.84 13.00
N LEU A 14 7.05 -18.20 12.45
CA LEU A 14 5.66 -18.36 12.85
C LEU A 14 4.96 -19.39 11.96
N ALA A 15 4.28 -20.34 12.56
CA ALA A 15 3.45 -21.31 11.87
C ALA A 15 1.98 -21.13 12.24
N ARG A 16 1.09 -21.30 11.28
CA ARG A 16 -0.36 -21.28 11.54
C ARG A 16 -0.79 -22.55 12.23
N GLN A 17 -1.44 -22.41 13.39
CA GLN A 17 -2.03 -23.49 14.17
C GLN A 17 -3.49 -23.11 14.48
N GLY A 18 -4.41 -23.71 13.73
CA GLY A 18 -5.84 -23.35 13.85
C GLY A 18 -6.12 -21.88 13.54
N GLY A 19 -6.61 -21.16 14.55
CA GLY A 19 -6.94 -19.74 14.48
C GLY A 19 -5.80 -18.79 14.83
N SER A 20 -4.59 -19.27 15.10
CA SER A 20 -3.48 -18.48 15.61
C SER A 20 -2.19 -18.74 14.83
N TYR A 21 -1.22 -17.83 14.94
CA TYR A 21 0.17 -18.04 14.56
C TYR A 21 1.00 -18.25 15.81
N VAL A 22 1.84 -19.31 15.82
CA VAL A 22 2.63 -19.71 16.97
C VAL A 22 4.08 -19.94 16.57
N CYS A 23 5.03 -19.48 17.38
CA CYS A 23 6.45 -19.76 17.20
C CYS A 23 6.94 -20.87 18.15
N PRO A 24 8.14 -21.46 17.93
CA PRO A 24 8.73 -22.45 18.85
C PRO A 24 8.91 -21.93 20.28
N GLY A 25 9.10 -20.62 20.48
CA GLY A 25 9.14 -19.95 21.77
C GLY A 25 7.76 -19.76 22.44
N ARG A 26 6.71 -20.33 21.87
CA ARG A 26 5.31 -20.30 22.35
C ARG A 26 4.67 -18.90 22.35
N HIS A 27 5.25 -17.92 21.66
CA HIS A 27 4.55 -16.67 21.42
C HIS A 27 3.40 -16.94 20.45
N THR A 28 2.20 -16.47 20.80
CA THR A 28 0.96 -16.77 20.10
C THR A 28 0.27 -15.47 19.69
N PHE A 29 -0.19 -15.42 18.44
CA PHE A 29 -0.85 -14.25 17.84
C PHE A 29 -2.16 -14.73 17.20
N ASP A 30 -3.28 -14.33 17.77
CA ASP A 30 -4.59 -14.76 17.31
C ASP A 30 -5.00 -14.03 16.04
N ARG A 31 -5.61 -14.78 15.14
CA ARG A 31 -6.26 -14.19 13.96
C ARG A 31 -7.61 -13.63 14.37
N ALA A 32 -7.80 -12.34 14.15
CA ALA A 32 -9.08 -11.70 14.37
C ALA A 32 -10.18 -12.32 13.48
N ARG A 33 -11.44 -12.28 13.95
CA ARG A 33 -12.60 -12.75 13.16
C ARG A 33 -12.68 -12.09 11.79
N GLN A 34 -12.14 -10.87 11.66
CA GLN A 34 -12.10 -10.11 10.44
C GLN A 34 -10.97 -10.53 9.47
N GLY A 35 -10.19 -11.53 9.80
CA GLY A 35 -9.22 -12.15 8.90
C GLY A 35 -7.79 -11.61 8.97
N TYR A 36 -7.47 -10.66 9.85
CA TYR A 36 -6.10 -10.18 10.07
C TYR A 36 -5.50 -10.69 11.39
N THR A 37 -4.18 -10.66 11.50
CA THR A 37 -3.45 -10.95 12.75
C THR A 37 -2.64 -9.73 13.17
N ASN A 38 -2.68 -9.39 14.48
CA ASN A 38 -1.89 -8.29 15.00
C ASN A 38 -0.50 -8.76 15.42
N LEU A 39 0.52 -8.28 14.71
CA LEU A 39 1.94 -8.52 14.98
C LEU A 39 2.67 -7.27 15.47
N LEU A 40 1.98 -6.15 15.62
CA LEU A 40 2.55 -4.91 16.13
C LEU A 40 2.65 -4.99 17.65
N LEU A 41 3.87 -4.99 18.21
CA LEU A 41 4.12 -5.12 19.66
C LEU A 41 3.82 -3.83 20.43
N ARG A 42 3.96 -2.67 19.80
CA ARG A 42 3.66 -1.37 20.39
C ARG A 42 2.46 -0.76 19.70
N PRO A 43 1.55 -0.11 20.43
CA PRO A 43 0.45 0.59 19.77
C PRO A 43 1.02 1.59 18.77
N ALA A 44 0.54 1.56 17.53
CA ALA A 44 0.72 2.69 16.63
C ALA A 44 0.07 3.91 17.32
N GLY A 45 0.77 5.04 17.35
CA GLY A 45 0.15 6.28 17.81
C GLY A 45 -1.17 6.51 17.09
N GLN A 46 -2.04 7.41 17.62
CA GLN A 46 -3.38 7.69 17.04
C GLN A 46 -3.33 8.34 15.64
N HIS A 47 -2.38 7.97 14.79
CA HIS A 47 -2.17 8.52 13.46
C HIS A 47 -2.64 7.50 12.40
N GLY A 48 -3.96 7.35 12.28
CA GLY A 48 -4.56 6.53 11.24
C GLY A 48 -5.93 7.07 10.87
N ASP A 49 -6.33 6.81 9.62
CA ASP A 49 -7.67 7.10 9.15
C ASP A 49 -8.70 6.44 10.07
N ASN A 50 -9.73 7.18 10.44
CA ASN A 50 -10.87 6.59 11.13
C ASN A 50 -11.68 5.68 10.16
N ARG A 51 -12.62 4.94 10.71
CA ARG A 51 -13.43 4.00 9.92
C ARG A 51 -14.19 4.67 8.78
N GLU A 52 -14.69 5.87 9.00
CA GLU A 52 -15.45 6.63 8.00
C GLU A 52 -14.57 7.02 6.82
N MET A 53 -13.36 7.53 7.08
CA MET A 53 -12.36 7.85 6.06
C MET A 53 -11.97 6.61 5.24
N ILE A 54 -11.80 5.45 5.89
CA ILE A 54 -11.45 4.20 5.20
C ILE A 54 -12.59 3.73 4.29
N LEU A 55 -13.84 3.83 4.73
CA LEU A 55 -14.99 3.47 3.91
C LEU A 55 -15.19 4.45 2.74
N ALA A 56 -14.96 5.74 2.96
CA ALA A 56 -14.98 6.76 1.91
C ALA A 56 -13.89 6.49 0.86
N ARG A 57 -12.67 6.16 1.32
CA ARG A 57 -11.56 5.74 0.44
C ARG A 57 -11.94 4.52 -0.39
N ARG A 58 -12.49 3.49 0.24
CA ARG A 58 -12.93 2.29 -0.46
C ARG A 58 -13.97 2.62 -1.54
N ALA A 59 -15.02 3.35 -1.19
CA ALA A 59 -16.05 3.76 -2.14
C ALA A 59 -15.47 4.55 -3.32
N PHE A 60 -14.53 5.46 -3.04
CA PHE A 60 -13.83 6.23 -4.06
C PHE A 60 -12.98 5.34 -4.98
N LEU A 61 -12.17 4.42 -4.44
CA LEU A 61 -11.33 3.52 -5.25
C LEU A 61 -12.20 2.58 -6.09
N GLU A 62 -13.29 2.07 -5.53
CA GLU A 62 -14.24 1.19 -6.23
C GLU A 62 -15.07 1.93 -7.29
N SER A 63 -15.17 3.27 -7.26
CA SER A 63 -15.77 4.05 -8.34
C SER A 63 -14.99 4.01 -9.67
N GLY A 64 -13.74 3.52 -9.63
CA GLY A 64 -12.89 3.42 -10.81
C GLY A 64 -12.03 4.67 -11.08
N ALA A 65 -12.11 5.72 -10.25
CA ALA A 65 -11.32 6.93 -10.43
C ALA A 65 -9.81 6.66 -10.52
N TYR A 66 -9.31 5.66 -9.78
CA TYR A 66 -7.91 5.23 -9.80
C TYR A 66 -7.70 3.90 -10.54
N ALA A 67 -8.65 3.45 -11.36
CA ALA A 67 -8.50 2.23 -12.16
C ALA A 67 -7.27 2.27 -13.08
N PRO A 68 -6.92 3.38 -13.76
CA PRO A 68 -5.71 3.44 -14.58
C PRO A 68 -4.43 3.10 -13.80
N LEU A 69 -4.30 3.56 -12.56
CA LEU A 69 -3.15 3.21 -11.71
C LEU A 69 -3.16 1.72 -11.33
N LYS A 70 -4.31 1.19 -10.94
CA LYS A 70 -4.47 -0.23 -10.64
C LYS A 70 -4.06 -1.11 -11.82
N ASP A 71 -4.52 -0.75 -13.03
CA ASP A 71 -4.26 -1.51 -14.25
C ASP A 71 -2.78 -1.43 -14.68
N ALA A 72 -2.15 -0.27 -14.51
CA ALA A 72 -0.70 -0.10 -14.71
C ALA A 72 0.11 -0.96 -13.75
N ILE A 73 -0.24 -0.98 -12.44
CA ILE A 73 0.40 -1.85 -11.44
C ILE A 73 0.27 -3.32 -11.82
N CYS A 74 -0.93 -3.78 -12.17
CA CYS A 74 -1.17 -5.17 -12.59
C CYS A 74 -0.38 -5.54 -13.85
N THR A 75 -0.28 -4.63 -14.80
CA THR A 75 0.48 -4.82 -16.04
C THR A 75 1.98 -4.90 -15.75
N ALA A 76 2.51 -4.01 -14.92
CA ALA A 76 3.91 -4.04 -14.50
C ALA A 76 4.23 -5.32 -13.72
N ALA A 77 3.35 -5.76 -12.81
CA ALA A 77 3.52 -7.00 -12.05
C ALA A 77 3.62 -8.22 -12.97
N ARG A 78 2.70 -8.38 -13.94
CA ARG A 78 2.77 -9.46 -14.93
C ARG A 78 4.01 -9.41 -15.81
N ARG A 79 4.47 -8.23 -16.19
CA ARG A 79 5.64 -8.05 -17.05
C ARG A 79 6.96 -8.31 -16.33
N LEU A 80 7.10 -7.80 -15.09
CA LEU A 80 8.37 -7.79 -14.36
C LEU A 80 8.56 -8.97 -13.41
N ALA A 81 7.45 -9.56 -12.93
CA ALA A 81 7.45 -10.69 -12.01
C ALA A 81 6.39 -11.76 -12.39
N PRO A 82 6.37 -12.27 -13.65
CA PRO A 82 5.33 -13.20 -14.13
C PRO A 82 5.28 -14.52 -13.36
N GLY A 83 6.40 -14.94 -12.79
CA GLY A 83 6.54 -16.16 -12.00
C GLY A 83 6.54 -15.93 -10.49
N ALA A 84 6.07 -14.77 -10.01
CA ALA A 84 6.04 -14.50 -8.58
C ALA A 84 5.16 -15.51 -7.85
N GLU A 85 5.72 -16.19 -6.86
CA GLU A 85 5.04 -17.10 -5.94
C GLU A 85 4.63 -16.39 -4.64
N THR A 86 5.38 -15.34 -4.27
CA THR A 86 5.17 -14.56 -3.04
C THR A 86 5.11 -13.06 -3.34
N PHE A 87 4.07 -12.43 -2.83
CA PHE A 87 3.78 -11.01 -3.01
C PHE A 87 3.55 -10.30 -1.69
N LEU A 88 4.18 -9.15 -1.47
CA LEU A 88 3.97 -8.28 -0.32
C LEU A 88 3.37 -6.94 -0.74
N ASP A 89 2.27 -6.54 -0.11
CA ASP A 89 1.68 -5.20 -0.19
C ASP A 89 2.02 -4.44 1.10
N ALA A 90 2.98 -3.53 1.03
CA ALA A 90 3.51 -2.78 2.17
C ALA A 90 2.75 -1.46 2.35
N GLY A 91 1.90 -1.39 3.38
CA GLY A 91 0.93 -0.33 3.58
C GLY A 91 -0.34 -0.59 2.76
N CYS A 92 -0.86 -1.83 2.84
CA CYS A 92 -1.93 -2.31 1.97
C CYS A 92 -3.29 -1.61 2.16
N GLY A 93 -3.46 -0.85 3.24
CA GLY A 93 -4.72 -0.20 3.56
C GLY A 93 -5.90 -1.19 3.59
N GLU A 94 -6.94 -0.88 2.81
CA GLU A 94 -8.12 -1.74 2.67
C GLU A 94 -7.97 -2.82 1.57
N GLY A 95 -6.76 -3.00 1.02
CA GLY A 95 -6.39 -4.11 0.14
C GLY A 95 -6.76 -3.96 -1.33
N TYR A 96 -7.13 -2.77 -1.81
CA TYR A 96 -7.59 -2.54 -3.19
C TYR A 96 -6.56 -2.96 -4.25
N TYR A 97 -5.33 -2.49 -4.10
CA TYR A 97 -4.26 -2.80 -5.05
C TYR A 97 -3.72 -4.22 -4.87
N GLY A 98 -3.56 -4.67 -3.63
CA GLY A 98 -3.10 -6.02 -3.32
C GLY A 98 -4.01 -7.10 -3.89
N GLU A 99 -5.33 -6.95 -3.76
CA GLU A 99 -6.31 -7.86 -4.37
C GLU A 99 -6.20 -7.90 -5.89
N ALA A 100 -6.03 -6.74 -6.53
CA ALA A 100 -5.89 -6.65 -7.98
C ALA A 100 -4.62 -7.33 -8.49
N VAL A 101 -3.48 -7.14 -7.80
CA VAL A 101 -2.22 -7.82 -8.12
C VAL A 101 -2.36 -9.33 -7.97
N LEU A 102 -2.99 -9.81 -6.89
CA LEU A 102 -3.24 -11.24 -6.70
C LEU A 102 -4.17 -11.84 -7.76
N THR A 103 -5.12 -11.06 -8.25
CA THR A 103 -5.96 -11.47 -9.39
C THR A 103 -5.14 -11.56 -10.66
N ALA A 104 -4.20 -10.64 -10.85
CA ALA A 104 -3.31 -10.62 -12.02
C ALA A 104 -2.21 -11.71 -11.97
N LEU A 105 -1.85 -12.19 -10.77
CA LEU A 105 -0.87 -13.24 -10.51
C LEU A 105 -1.54 -14.40 -9.75
N PRO A 106 -2.28 -15.29 -10.44
CA PRO A 106 -3.17 -16.26 -9.81
C PRO A 106 -2.43 -17.33 -8.97
N HIS A 107 -1.15 -17.53 -9.21
CA HIS A 107 -0.32 -18.49 -8.47
C HIS A 107 0.37 -17.90 -7.23
N ALA A 108 0.38 -16.57 -7.09
CA ALA A 108 1.02 -15.92 -5.97
C ALA A 108 0.22 -16.03 -4.67
N ALA A 109 0.92 -16.26 -3.56
CA ALA A 109 0.42 -16.05 -2.21
C ALA A 109 0.74 -14.61 -1.77
N GLY A 110 -0.28 -13.89 -1.31
CA GLY A 110 -0.15 -12.50 -0.91
C GLY A 110 -0.06 -12.30 0.59
N TYR A 111 0.71 -11.31 0.96
CA TYR A 111 0.87 -10.83 2.33
C TYR A 111 0.65 -9.31 2.33
N GLY A 112 -0.23 -8.81 3.20
CA GLY A 112 -0.48 -7.37 3.33
C GLY A 112 -0.18 -6.91 4.75
N ILE A 113 0.52 -5.80 4.88
CA ILE A 113 0.75 -5.15 6.18
C ILE A 113 0.21 -3.73 6.18
N ASP A 114 -0.39 -3.34 7.28
CA ASP A 114 -0.77 -1.95 7.57
C ASP A 114 -0.78 -1.72 9.08
N ILE A 115 -0.53 -0.50 9.53
CA ILE A 115 -0.64 -0.14 10.95
C ILE A 115 -2.10 0.07 11.39
N SER A 116 -3.00 0.32 10.45
CA SER A 116 -4.42 0.58 10.69
C SER A 116 -5.22 -0.70 10.81
N ARG A 117 -5.61 -1.05 12.03
CA ARG A 117 -6.54 -2.18 12.27
C ARG A 117 -7.88 -1.99 11.57
N GLU A 118 -8.35 -0.75 11.47
CA GLU A 118 -9.62 -0.46 10.81
C GLU A 118 -9.54 -0.68 9.30
N ALA A 119 -8.43 -0.31 8.65
CA ALA A 119 -8.21 -0.61 7.25
C ALA A 119 -8.19 -2.11 6.98
N LEU A 120 -7.43 -2.88 7.78
CA LEU A 120 -7.37 -4.35 7.67
C LEU A 120 -8.71 -5.02 7.99
N ARG A 121 -9.52 -4.45 8.88
CA ARG A 121 -10.88 -4.95 9.13
C ARG A 121 -11.78 -4.82 7.88
N VAL A 122 -11.62 -3.76 7.12
CA VAL A 122 -12.33 -3.57 5.85
C VAL A 122 -11.75 -4.49 4.76
N ALA A 123 -10.41 -4.59 4.68
CA ALA A 123 -9.71 -5.48 3.77
C ALA A 123 -10.08 -6.96 3.96
N GLY A 124 -10.38 -7.37 5.19
CA GLY A 124 -10.78 -8.75 5.53
C GLY A 124 -12.03 -9.27 4.81
N ARG A 125 -12.78 -8.39 4.14
CA ARG A 125 -13.96 -8.74 3.33
C ARG A 125 -13.66 -8.98 1.85
N ARG A 126 -12.41 -8.75 1.42
CA ARG A 126 -12.00 -8.99 0.04
C ARG A 126 -11.94 -10.47 -0.25
N GLU A 127 -12.29 -10.87 -1.47
CA GLU A 127 -12.39 -12.26 -1.88
C GLU A 127 -11.05 -12.99 -1.70
N THR A 128 -9.95 -12.35 -2.05
CA THR A 128 -8.60 -12.93 -1.90
C THR A 128 -8.23 -13.19 -0.45
N VAL A 129 -8.75 -12.41 0.52
CA VAL A 129 -8.58 -12.64 1.96
C VAL A 129 -9.49 -13.77 2.44
N VAL A 130 -10.73 -13.80 1.99
CA VAL A 130 -11.71 -14.83 2.34
C VAL A 130 -11.27 -16.19 1.82
N SER A 131 -10.75 -16.27 0.60
CA SER A 131 -10.19 -17.50 0.01
C SER A 131 -8.84 -17.93 0.61
N GLY A 132 -8.22 -17.09 1.44
CA GLY A 132 -6.93 -17.37 2.09
C GLY A 132 -5.71 -17.11 1.22
N ARG A 133 -5.87 -16.52 0.04
CA ARG A 133 -4.75 -16.14 -0.84
C ARG A 133 -4.05 -14.86 -0.41
N PHE A 134 -4.71 -14.02 0.37
CA PHE A 134 -4.15 -12.77 0.90
C PHE A 134 -4.20 -12.80 2.43
N SER A 135 -3.04 -12.89 3.07
CA SER A 135 -2.89 -12.89 4.52
C SER A 135 -2.58 -11.48 5.02
N LEU A 136 -3.35 -10.99 6.00
CA LEU A 136 -3.27 -9.61 6.48
C LEU A 136 -2.69 -9.53 7.90
N PHE A 137 -1.76 -8.60 8.12
CA PHE A 137 -1.11 -8.40 9.41
C PHE A 137 -1.04 -6.93 9.81
N VAL A 138 -1.37 -6.62 11.06
CA VAL A 138 -1.06 -5.30 11.63
C VAL A 138 0.42 -5.26 11.93
N ALA A 139 1.16 -4.49 11.14
CA ALA A 139 2.62 -4.32 11.26
C ALA A 139 3.06 -3.01 10.59
N GLY A 140 4.20 -2.48 11.02
CA GLY A 140 4.83 -1.32 10.40
C GLY A 140 5.75 -1.71 9.24
N VAL A 141 5.94 -0.80 8.29
CA VAL A 141 6.81 -1.01 7.13
C VAL A 141 8.31 -0.90 7.47
N TYR A 142 8.65 -0.30 8.60
CA TYR A 142 10.04 -0.11 9.04
C TYR A 142 10.61 -1.27 9.86
N GLU A 143 9.77 -2.21 10.27
CA GLU A 143 10.13 -3.42 11.00
C GLU A 143 9.13 -4.50 10.65
N MET A 144 9.34 -5.12 9.49
CA MET A 144 8.38 -6.09 8.94
C MET A 144 8.59 -7.46 9.56
N PRO A 145 7.50 -8.15 9.99
CA PRO A 145 7.59 -9.47 10.61
C PRO A 145 7.78 -10.59 9.56
N PHE A 146 8.70 -10.38 8.64
CA PHE A 146 9.01 -11.32 7.57
C PHE A 146 10.49 -11.68 7.54
N ALA A 147 10.78 -12.92 7.20
CA ALA A 147 12.15 -13.38 7.02
C ALA A 147 12.81 -12.70 5.81
N ASP A 148 14.14 -12.64 5.83
CA ASP A 148 14.92 -12.11 4.73
C ASP A 148 14.64 -12.89 3.43
N ARG A 149 14.69 -12.19 2.31
CA ARG A 149 14.60 -12.80 0.95
C ARG A 149 13.37 -13.69 0.76
N SER A 150 12.23 -13.24 1.26
CA SER A 150 10.98 -14.02 1.25
C SER A 150 10.04 -13.70 0.10
N PHE A 151 10.21 -12.54 -0.55
CA PHE A 151 9.27 -12.06 -1.56
C PHE A 151 9.87 -11.90 -2.93
N ASP A 152 9.10 -12.26 -3.95
CA ASP A 152 9.43 -12.07 -5.36
C ASP A 152 8.99 -10.69 -5.85
N LEU A 153 7.88 -10.17 -5.30
CA LEU A 153 7.29 -8.89 -5.64
C LEU A 153 6.87 -8.15 -4.36
N LEU A 154 7.22 -6.87 -4.29
CA LEU A 154 6.77 -5.94 -3.26
C LEU A 154 6.08 -4.75 -3.92
N LEU A 155 4.92 -4.37 -3.40
CA LEU A 155 4.18 -3.19 -3.79
C LEU A 155 4.19 -2.16 -2.67
N ASN A 156 4.44 -0.90 -3.02
CA ASN A 156 4.24 0.27 -2.16
C ASN A 156 3.38 1.29 -2.92
N VAL A 157 2.18 1.56 -2.44
CA VAL A 157 1.30 2.60 -3.01
C VAL A 157 1.02 3.65 -1.94
N PHE A 158 1.62 4.82 -2.08
CA PHE A 158 1.47 5.97 -1.17
C PHE A 158 1.81 5.67 0.30
N ALA A 159 2.53 4.59 0.57
CA ALA A 159 3.01 4.24 1.90
C ALA A 159 4.41 4.83 2.15
N PRO A 160 4.85 4.93 3.42
CA PRO A 160 6.21 5.37 3.72
C PRO A 160 7.25 4.47 3.06
N LEU A 161 8.35 5.07 2.59
CA LEU A 161 9.46 4.35 1.99
C LEU A 161 10.38 3.79 3.07
N ALA A 162 10.58 2.47 3.07
CA ALA A 162 11.44 1.74 3.98
C ALA A 162 12.50 0.92 3.19
N THR A 163 13.42 1.62 2.52
CA THR A 163 14.34 1.05 1.53
C THR A 163 15.12 -0.16 2.07
N GLU A 164 15.65 -0.07 3.29
CA GLU A 164 16.42 -1.16 3.91
C GLU A 164 15.56 -2.41 4.15
N GLU A 165 14.34 -2.23 4.67
CA GLU A 165 13.40 -3.33 4.90
C GLU A 165 12.93 -3.94 3.58
N TYR A 166 12.66 -3.12 2.56
CA TYR A 166 12.27 -3.63 1.24
C TYR A 166 13.39 -4.47 0.62
N ARG A 167 14.65 -4.01 0.72
CA ARG A 167 15.82 -4.78 0.28
C ARG A 167 16.00 -6.07 1.10
N ARG A 168 15.76 -6.04 2.40
CA ARG A 168 15.89 -7.21 3.28
C ARG A 168 14.88 -8.31 2.93
N VAL A 169 13.62 -7.94 2.73
CA VAL A 169 12.56 -8.94 2.52
C VAL A 169 12.43 -9.43 1.10
N LEU A 170 12.88 -8.66 0.09
CA LEU A 170 12.90 -9.09 -1.30
C LEU A 170 14.03 -10.07 -1.55
N ARG A 171 13.77 -11.06 -2.40
CA ARG A 171 14.78 -12.00 -2.92
C ARG A 171 15.76 -11.27 -3.86
N PRO A 172 17.00 -11.77 -4.03
CA PRO A 172 17.86 -11.30 -5.12
C PRO A 172 17.11 -11.38 -6.47
N GLY A 173 17.11 -10.29 -7.21
CA GLY A 173 16.33 -10.17 -8.45
C GLY A 173 14.84 -9.89 -8.25
N GLY A 174 14.35 -9.84 -7.01
CA GLY A 174 12.97 -9.49 -6.69
C GLY A 174 12.62 -8.06 -7.13
N VAL A 175 11.34 -7.83 -7.38
CA VAL A 175 10.83 -6.58 -7.96
C VAL A 175 10.14 -5.73 -6.89
N LEU A 176 10.44 -4.43 -6.86
CA LEU A 176 9.68 -3.42 -6.14
C LEU A 176 8.91 -2.57 -7.16
N LEU A 177 7.60 -2.49 -6.99
CA LEU A 177 6.72 -1.53 -7.65
C LEU A 177 6.31 -0.46 -6.63
N MET A 178 6.51 0.80 -6.98
CA MET A 178 6.17 1.91 -6.10
C MET A 178 5.36 2.96 -6.85
N ALA A 179 4.20 3.32 -6.35
CA ALA A 179 3.39 4.39 -6.90
C ALA A 179 3.50 5.65 -6.02
N ILE A 180 3.85 6.75 -6.65
CA ILE A 180 3.95 8.06 -6.01
C ILE A 180 3.10 9.11 -6.76
N PRO A 181 2.66 10.19 -6.10
CA PRO A 181 2.05 11.31 -6.79
C PRO A 181 3.08 12.01 -7.69
N ASP A 182 2.68 12.34 -8.92
CA ASP A 182 3.49 13.16 -9.80
C ASP A 182 3.31 14.66 -9.50
N ARG A 183 4.04 15.53 -10.19
CA ARG A 183 4.13 16.98 -9.95
C ARG A 183 2.77 17.65 -9.84
N ARG A 184 1.87 17.37 -10.76
CA ARG A 184 0.54 18.01 -10.84
C ARG A 184 -0.61 17.12 -10.30
N HIS A 185 -0.29 16.09 -9.52
CA HIS A 185 -1.30 15.24 -8.92
C HIS A 185 -2.34 16.05 -8.14
N LEU A 186 -3.62 15.98 -8.56
CA LEU A 186 -4.77 16.69 -7.98
C LEU A 186 -4.53 18.21 -7.87
N PHE A 187 -3.89 18.81 -8.87
CA PHE A 187 -3.51 20.22 -8.81
C PHE A 187 -4.73 21.13 -8.78
N GLU A 188 -5.81 20.77 -9.48
CA GLU A 188 -7.08 21.52 -9.50
C GLU A 188 -7.71 21.58 -8.08
N MET A 189 -7.55 20.53 -7.29
CA MET A 189 -7.95 20.57 -5.87
C MET A 189 -7.06 21.52 -5.07
N LYS A 190 -5.75 21.55 -5.32
CA LYS A 190 -4.85 22.50 -4.65
C LYS A 190 -5.19 23.95 -4.98
N GLU A 191 -5.64 24.26 -6.21
CA GLU A 191 -6.08 25.58 -6.61
C GLU A 191 -7.30 26.07 -5.82
N VAL A 192 -8.17 25.14 -5.43
CA VAL A 192 -9.30 25.46 -4.52
C VAL A 192 -8.81 25.66 -3.08
N LEU A 193 -7.90 24.79 -2.60
CA LEU A 193 -7.49 24.77 -1.20
C LEU A 193 -6.55 25.88 -0.79
N TYR A 194 -5.67 26.36 -1.72
CA TYR A 194 -4.57 27.25 -1.39
C TYR A 194 -4.56 28.49 -2.29
N ASP A 195 -4.27 29.66 -1.71
CA ASP A 195 -4.13 30.90 -2.47
C ASP A 195 -2.90 30.90 -3.39
N THR A 196 -1.88 30.11 -3.03
CA THR A 196 -0.68 29.89 -3.84
C THR A 196 -0.41 28.38 -3.91
N PRO A 197 -1.07 27.68 -4.85
CA PRO A 197 -0.87 26.25 -5.03
C PRO A 197 0.53 25.96 -5.55
N ARG A 198 1.15 24.89 -5.04
CA ARG A 198 2.48 24.43 -5.44
C ARG A 198 2.41 23.01 -6.00
N GLU A 199 3.20 22.76 -7.04
CA GLU A 199 3.41 21.41 -7.54
C GLU A 199 4.07 20.53 -6.46
N ASN A 200 3.93 19.21 -6.59
CA ASN A 200 4.66 18.28 -5.74
C ASN A 200 6.13 18.28 -6.15
N GLU A 201 7.01 18.14 -5.18
CA GLU A 201 8.40 17.82 -5.45
C GLU A 201 8.51 16.33 -5.76
N VAL A 202 9.09 16.01 -6.90
CA VAL A 202 9.41 14.64 -7.29
C VAL A 202 10.93 14.50 -7.14
N ALA A 203 11.33 13.70 -6.16
CA ALA A 203 12.74 13.46 -5.84
C ALA A 203 13.42 12.59 -6.92
N ASP A 204 14.74 12.46 -6.82
CA ASP A 204 15.50 11.46 -7.55
C ASP A 204 14.96 10.04 -7.25
N PHE A 205 14.98 9.18 -8.26
CA PHE A 205 14.47 7.80 -8.16
C PHE A 205 15.54 6.79 -7.72
N ALA A 206 16.74 7.24 -7.36
CA ALA A 206 17.79 6.36 -6.89
C ALA A 206 17.43 5.76 -5.52
N LEU A 207 17.46 4.44 -5.41
CA LEU A 207 17.30 3.70 -4.16
C LEU A 207 18.52 2.82 -3.92
N ASP A 208 19.09 2.91 -2.71
CA ASP A 208 20.26 2.11 -2.35
C ASP A 208 19.97 0.61 -2.40
N GLY A 209 20.83 -0.12 -3.12
CA GLY A 209 20.69 -1.56 -3.33
C GLY A 209 19.64 -1.99 -4.35
N PHE A 210 19.08 -1.04 -5.10
CA PHE A 210 18.13 -1.31 -6.18
C PHE A 210 18.62 -0.79 -7.52
N THR A 211 18.35 -1.55 -8.58
CA THR A 211 18.47 -1.10 -9.95
C THR A 211 17.15 -0.49 -10.38
N PHE A 212 17.15 0.78 -10.77
CA PHE A 212 15.98 1.44 -11.33
C PHE A 212 15.69 0.90 -12.73
N LEU A 213 14.46 0.44 -12.97
CA LEU A 213 14.02 -0.13 -14.24
C LEU A 213 13.23 0.85 -15.11
N GLY A 214 12.64 1.86 -14.49
CA GLY A 214 11.88 2.89 -15.18
C GLY A 214 10.77 3.52 -14.35
N ALA A 215 10.28 4.67 -14.83
CA ALA A 215 9.11 5.37 -14.33
C ALA A 215 8.05 5.44 -15.43
N GLU A 216 6.86 4.95 -15.15
CA GLU A 216 5.71 5.00 -16.06
C GLU A 216 4.73 6.07 -15.55
N PRO A 217 4.48 7.15 -16.31
CA PRO A 217 3.48 8.13 -15.95
C PRO A 217 2.08 7.54 -16.15
N VAL A 218 1.23 7.69 -15.15
CA VAL A 218 -0.17 7.24 -15.16
C VAL A 218 -1.06 8.43 -14.86
N LYS A 219 -2.05 8.66 -15.70
CA LYS A 219 -2.97 9.79 -15.59
C LYS A 219 -4.42 9.33 -15.61
N SER A 220 -5.23 9.89 -14.71
CA SER A 220 -6.67 9.67 -14.63
C SER A 220 -7.37 10.97 -14.38
N SER A 221 -8.24 11.40 -15.33
CA SER A 221 -9.08 12.57 -15.16
C SER A 221 -10.52 12.15 -14.92
N PHE A 222 -11.15 12.73 -13.90
CA PHE A 222 -12.52 12.40 -13.52
C PHE A 222 -13.23 13.61 -12.90
N THR A 223 -14.55 13.54 -12.86
CA THR A 223 -15.38 14.54 -12.23
C THR A 223 -15.95 14.02 -10.93
N LEU A 224 -15.77 14.76 -9.86
CA LEU A 224 -16.47 14.55 -8.59
C LEU A 224 -17.77 15.34 -8.62
N THR A 225 -18.87 14.66 -8.32
CA THR A 225 -20.20 15.26 -8.30
C THR A 225 -20.79 15.14 -6.89
N GLY A 226 -21.16 16.26 -6.31
CA GLY A 226 -21.66 16.37 -4.95
C GLY A 226 -20.52 16.45 -3.91
N ARG A 227 -20.84 17.13 -2.81
CA ARG A 227 -19.90 17.40 -1.71
C ARG A 227 -19.32 16.15 -1.08
N GLU A 228 -20.06 15.06 -1.05
CA GLU A 228 -19.63 13.80 -0.46
C GLU A 228 -18.42 13.22 -1.20
N GLN A 229 -18.47 13.15 -2.54
CA GLN A 229 -17.34 12.64 -3.34
C GLN A 229 -16.10 13.55 -3.23
N ILE A 230 -16.32 14.87 -3.22
CA ILE A 230 -15.24 15.85 -3.07
C ILE A 230 -14.56 15.69 -1.71
N ARG A 231 -15.34 15.59 -0.63
CA ARG A 231 -14.82 15.34 0.72
C ARG A 231 -14.14 13.99 0.86
N ALA A 232 -14.68 12.94 0.24
CA ALA A 232 -14.08 11.61 0.23
C ALA A 232 -12.67 11.66 -0.35
N LEU A 233 -12.48 12.23 -1.55
CA LEU A 233 -11.16 12.39 -2.14
C LEU A 233 -10.25 13.27 -1.27
N PHE A 234 -10.74 14.43 -0.79
CA PHE A 234 -9.96 15.33 0.06
C PHE A 234 -9.44 14.63 1.32
N SER A 235 -10.28 13.84 2.00
CA SER A 235 -9.91 13.10 3.20
C SER A 235 -8.83 12.04 2.98
N MET A 236 -8.64 11.58 1.74
CA MET A 236 -7.60 10.62 1.37
C MET A 236 -6.23 11.25 1.13
N THR A 237 -6.17 12.57 1.08
CA THR A 237 -4.95 13.31 0.76
C THR A 237 -4.28 13.86 2.02
N PRO A 238 -2.95 14.06 2.03
CA PRO A 238 -2.27 14.75 3.12
C PRO A 238 -2.71 16.21 3.28
N TYR A 239 -3.43 16.76 2.30
CA TYR A 239 -3.99 18.13 2.35
C TYR A 239 -5.04 18.25 3.46
N PHE A 240 -5.77 17.18 3.77
CA PHE A 240 -6.80 17.16 4.82
C PHE A 240 -6.31 17.72 6.16
N TYR A 241 -5.06 17.41 6.52
CA TYR A 241 -4.48 17.85 7.81
C TYR A 241 -3.80 19.21 7.74
N ARG A 242 -3.54 19.75 6.55
CA ARG A 242 -2.70 20.95 6.34
C ARG A 242 -3.45 22.14 5.77
N THR A 243 -4.69 21.95 5.31
CA THR A 243 -5.47 23.00 4.64
C THR A 243 -6.02 23.99 5.66
N PRO A 244 -5.82 25.31 5.46
CA PRO A 244 -6.44 26.37 6.23
C PRO A 244 -7.96 26.31 6.15
N GLU A 245 -8.64 26.85 7.16
CA GLU A 245 -10.10 26.86 7.23
C GLU A 245 -10.76 27.50 6.01
N ALA A 246 -10.22 28.64 5.53
CA ALA A 246 -10.72 29.31 4.33
C ALA A 246 -10.69 28.39 3.07
N GLY A 247 -9.64 27.59 2.93
CA GLY A 247 -9.53 26.61 1.84
C GLY A 247 -10.56 25.49 1.97
N ARG A 248 -10.82 24.99 3.18
CA ARG A 248 -11.88 24.01 3.44
C ARG A 248 -13.25 24.56 3.10
N GLN A 249 -13.54 25.81 3.48
CA GLN A 249 -14.81 26.46 3.15
C GLN A 249 -14.99 26.62 1.63
N ARG A 250 -13.93 26.97 0.89
CA ARG A 250 -13.98 27.00 -0.58
C ARG A 250 -14.31 25.63 -1.17
N LEU A 251 -13.66 24.58 -0.68
CA LEU A 251 -13.93 23.22 -1.13
C LEU A 251 -15.37 22.77 -0.81
N ASP A 252 -15.84 23.07 0.40
CA ASP A 252 -17.18 22.71 0.86
C ASP A 252 -18.31 23.46 0.12
N ALA A 253 -17.99 24.58 -0.53
CA ALA A 253 -18.94 25.32 -1.37
C ALA A 253 -19.14 24.71 -2.76
N LEU A 254 -18.27 23.74 -3.16
CA LEU A 254 -18.36 23.12 -4.48
C LEU A 254 -19.32 21.93 -4.47
N ASP A 255 -20.13 21.86 -5.52
CA ASP A 255 -20.97 20.70 -5.84
C ASP A 255 -20.39 19.87 -7.01
N ARG A 256 -19.36 20.40 -7.70
CA ARG A 256 -18.67 19.74 -8.80
C ARG A 256 -17.20 20.14 -8.79
N LEU A 257 -16.30 19.18 -9.01
CA LEU A 257 -14.87 19.41 -9.17
C LEU A 257 -14.31 18.43 -10.20
N GLU A 258 -13.70 18.98 -11.25
CA GLU A 258 -12.93 18.17 -12.19
C GLU A 258 -11.50 18.12 -11.70
N VAL A 259 -10.92 16.93 -11.62
CA VAL A 259 -9.57 16.71 -11.12
C VAL A 259 -8.82 15.72 -11.99
N THR A 260 -7.52 15.90 -12.02
CA THR A 260 -6.60 14.99 -12.67
C THR A 260 -5.66 14.39 -11.63
N ALA A 261 -5.74 13.09 -11.46
CA ALA A 261 -4.79 12.33 -10.68
C ALA A 261 -3.61 11.93 -11.58
N GLU A 262 -2.43 12.42 -11.26
CA GLU A 262 -1.18 12.12 -11.97
C GLU A 262 -0.26 11.34 -11.03
N PHE A 263 0.23 10.19 -11.49
CA PHE A 263 1.08 9.29 -10.74
C PHE A 263 2.33 8.92 -11.54
N LEU A 264 3.37 8.55 -10.82
CA LEU A 264 4.50 7.81 -11.37
C LEU A 264 4.50 6.41 -10.78
N LEU A 265 4.45 5.41 -11.64
CA LEU A 265 4.69 4.01 -11.27
C LEU A 265 6.17 3.72 -11.50
N LEU A 266 6.92 3.64 -10.41
CA LEU A 266 8.34 3.37 -10.40
C LEU A 266 8.56 1.86 -10.26
N SER A 267 9.48 1.33 -11.04
CA SER A 267 9.85 -0.10 -11.02
C SER A 267 11.32 -0.25 -10.70
N TYR A 268 11.63 -1.18 -9.81
CA TYR A 268 12.99 -1.48 -9.38
C TYR A 268 13.22 -2.99 -9.28
N ARG A 269 14.49 -3.38 -9.31
CA ARG A 269 14.95 -4.74 -9.04
C ARG A 269 16.03 -4.72 -7.96
N VAL A 270 15.92 -5.60 -6.99
CA VAL A 270 16.99 -5.77 -5.99
C VAL A 270 18.25 -6.26 -6.71
N GLY A 271 19.37 -5.57 -6.49
CA GLY A 271 20.68 -5.97 -7.01
C GLY A 271 21.08 -7.36 -6.49
N GLU A 272 21.84 -8.10 -7.28
CA GLU A 272 22.53 -9.28 -6.76
C GLU A 272 23.52 -8.80 -5.69
N ILE A 273 23.44 -9.39 -4.50
CA ILE A 273 24.45 -9.15 -3.48
C ILE A 273 25.72 -9.80 -4.04
N GLN A 274 26.69 -8.99 -4.46
CA GLN A 274 28.04 -9.50 -4.68
C GLN A 274 28.52 -10.02 -3.32
N THR A 275 28.38 -11.32 -3.08
CA THR A 275 29.09 -12.01 -2.03
C THR A 275 30.56 -11.89 -2.43
N GLY A 276 31.27 -10.92 -1.84
CA GLY A 276 32.70 -10.78 -2.00
C GLY A 276 33.36 -12.11 -1.70
N ALA A 277 34.21 -12.51 -2.64
CA ALA A 277 35.04 -13.70 -2.53
C ALA A 277 36.03 -13.58 -1.37
#